data_bd003d5038f7e378f68ad9410ed48438
#
_entry.id   bd003d5038f7e378f68ad9410ed48438
#
_cell.length_a   1.000
_cell.length_b   1.000
_cell.length_c   1.000
_cell.angle_alpha   90.00
_cell.angle_beta   90.00
_cell.angle_gamma   90.00
#
_symmetry.space_group_name_H-M   'P 1'
#
loop_
_entity.id
_entity.type
_entity.pdbx_description
1 polymer ?
#
loop_
_entity_poly.entity_id
_entity_poly.type
_entity_poly.pdbx_seq_one_letter_code
_entity_poly.pdbx_strand_id
1 'polypeptide(L)'
;VLIILVLFSCGDEKIIQLPEIKNADITEVLDVSPAYIFYDETQPDSTLFNRKNLISTTNWLVNVDKRLTLKQAIPHLQYLQSKRRKASMHKNENAKNYFTCNNTSIKNLGFLEFTELTYLNKEEDFDLYIFKRKKINHLEINFFSKNQIIIKGITPSPFYENTNINNLENLLSSKTRRNPISVSCLFSRNLTFQLYITIKSKLSKLESENFIIDKNEFFY
;
A
#
# COMPACT_ATOMS: atom_id res chain seq x y z
N VAL A 1 1.82 -14.91 -58.51
CA VAL A 1 2.68 -14.25 -57.49
C VAL A 1 1.84 -14.11 -56.24
N LEU A 2 2.15 -14.91 -55.18
CA LEU A 2 1.46 -14.87 -53.88
C LEU A 2 2.21 -13.87 -53.01
N ILE A 3 1.62 -12.71 -52.72
CA ILE A 3 2.18 -11.72 -51.80
C ILE A 3 1.74 -12.12 -50.40
N ILE A 4 2.65 -12.68 -49.58
CA ILE A 4 2.43 -12.94 -48.16
C ILE A 4 2.67 -11.62 -47.40
N LEU A 5 1.60 -10.93 -47.00
CA LEU A 5 1.64 -9.81 -46.07
C LEU A 5 1.88 -10.35 -44.66
N VAL A 6 3.14 -10.31 -44.21
CA VAL A 6 3.49 -10.60 -42.81
C VAL A 6 3.14 -9.34 -41.97
N LEU A 7 2.02 -9.37 -41.28
CA LEU A 7 1.66 -8.36 -40.32
C LEU A 7 2.48 -8.60 -39.03
N PHE A 8 3.59 -7.87 -38.87
CA PHE A 8 4.26 -7.79 -37.59
C PHE A 8 3.39 -6.90 -36.68
N SER A 9 2.56 -7.52 -35.84
CA SER A 9 1.95 -6.86 -34.70
C SER A 9 3.01 -6.74 -33.61
N CYS A 10 3.85 -5.71 -33.68
CA CYS A 10 4.76 -5.33 -32.62
C CYS A 10 3.93 -4.55 -31.60
N GLY A 11 3.21 -5.26 -30.72
CA GLY A 11 2.68 -4.66 -29.52
C GLY A 11 3.82 -4.47 -28.54
N ASP A 12 4.12 -3.24 -28.11
CA ASP A 12 5.05 -2.98 -27.02
C ASP A 12 4.54 -3.66 -25.76
N GLU A 13 5.06 -4.84 -25.45
CA GLU A 13 4.76 -5.54 -24.21
C GLU A 13 5.35 -4.76 -23.03
N LYS A 14 4.48 -4.15 -22.24
CA LYS A 14 4.92 -3.44 -21.03
C LYS A 14 5.13 -4.42 -19.90
N ILE A 15 6.36 -4.45 -19.39
CA ILE A 15 6.76 -5.31 -18.27
C ILE A 15 6.58 -4.56 -16.97
N ILE A 16 5.88 -5.15 -16.01
CA ILE A 16 5.73 -4.64 -14.65
C ILE A 16 6.71 -5.35 -13.70
N GLN A 17 7.39 -4.58 -12.87
CA GLN A 17 8.21 -5.12 -11.79
C GLN A 17 7.42 -5.08 -10.49
N LEU A 18 6.89 -6.23 -10.07
CA LEU A 18 6.13 -6.32 -8.83
C LEU A 18 7.01 -6.08 -7.59
N PRO A 19 6.48 -5.45 -6.53
CA PRO A 19 7.20 -5.32 -5.28
C PRO A 19 7.44 -6.68 -4.64
N GLU A 20 8.54 -6.81 -3.92
CA GLU A 20 8.97 -8.04 -3.27
C GLU A 20 8.52 -8.06 -1.81
N ILE A 21 8.02 -9.21 -1.38
CA ILE A 21 7.71 -9.50 0.04
C ILE A 21 8.29 -10.86 0.43
N LYS A 22 8.35 -11.13 1.73
CA LYS A 22 8.72 -12.44 2.28
C LYS A 22 7.59 -12.95 3.15
N ASN A 23 7.28 -14.26 2.99
CA ASN A 23 6.26 -14.94 3.80
C ASN A 23 4.92 -14.21 3.78
N ALA A 24 4.34 -14.05 2.59
CA ALA A 24 2.98 -13.52 2.46
C ALA A 24 1.97 -14.48 3.11
N ASP A 25 1.06 -13.93 3.90
CA ASP A 25 0.00 -14.72 4.54
C ASP A 25 -1.06 -15.17 3.52
N ILE A 26 -1.25 -14.38 2.46
CA ILE A 26 -2.20 -14.66 1.37
C ILE A 26 -1.39 -15.03 0.12
N THR A 27 -1.54 -16.26 -0.34
CA THR A 27 -0.82 -16.78 -1.51
C THR A 27 -1.74 -17.13 -2.69
N GLU A 28 -3.04 -17.08 -2.48
CA GLU A 28 -4.06 -17.30 -3.51
C GLU A 28 -5.24 -16.36 -3.31
N VAL A 29 -5.76 -15.81 -4.42
CA VAL A 29 -6.99 -15.02 -4.45
C VAL A 29 -7.80 -15.46 -5.67
N LEU A 30 -9.04 -15.88 -5.44
CA LEU A 30 -9.95 -16.34 -6.48
C LEU A 30 -10.89 -15.22 -6.97
N ASP A 31 -11.57 -15.43 -8.10
CA ASP A 31 -12.52 -14.48 -8.69
C ASP A 31 -11.93 -13.08 -8.82
N VAL A 32 -10.90 -12.96 -9.64
CA VAL A 32 -10.07 -11.75 -9.72
C VAL A 32 -10.22 -10.99 -11.04
N SER A 33 -10.06 -9.67 -10.97
CA SER A 33 -9.81 -8.83 -12.13
C SER A 33 -8.64 -7.87 -11.87
N PRO A 34 -7.72 -7.68 -12.85
CA PRO A 34 -6.50 -6.93 -12.63
C PRO A 34 -6.60 -5.45 -13.02
N ALA A 35 -5.87 -4.61 -12.27
CA ALA A 35 -5.43 -3.29 -12.69
C ALA A 35 -3.90 -3.21 -12.65
N TYR A 36 -3.32 -2.34 -13.46
CA TYR A 36 -1.87 -2.17 -13.57
C TYR A 36 -1.50 -0.69 -13.49
N ILE A 37 -0.49 -0.37 -12.70
CA ILE A 37 0.16 0.93 -12.65
C ILE A 37 1.62 0.69 -13.02
N PHE A 38 1.94 0.89 -14.30
CA PHE A 38 3.29 0.68 -14.84
C PHE A 38 4.17 1.90 -14.59
N TYR A 39 5.47 1.67 -14.42
CA TYR A 39 6.48 2.69 -14.63
C TYR A 39 6.73 2.82 -16.13
N ASP A 40 6.52 4.01 -16.68
CA ASP A 40 6.59 4.28 -18.12
C ASP A 40 7.16 5.67 -18.36
N GLU A 41 8.45 5.75 -18.66
CA GLU A 41 9.17 7.01 -18.89
C GLU A 41 8.66 7.82 -20.07
N THR A 42 7.86 7.24 -20.95
CA THR A 42 7.22 7.96 -22.05
C THR A 42 6.05 8.81 -21.63
N GLN A 43 5.54 8.63 -20.41
CA GLN A 43 4.46 9.42 -19.85
C GLN A 43 4.99 10.63 -19.04
N PRO A 44 4.26 11.75 -18.97
CA PRO A 44 4.72 12.97 -18.30
C PRO A 44 5.10 12.80 -16.83
N ASP A 45 4.39 11.92 -16.10
CA ASP A 45 4.63 11.58 -14.69
C ASP A 45 5.28 10.22 -14.52
N SER A 46 5.78 9.63 -15.62
CA SER A 46 6.33 8.28 -15.69
C SER A 46 5.38 7.18 -15.21
N THR A 47 4.06 7.38 -15.32
CA THR A 47 3.04 6.39 -14.96
C THR A 47 2.08 6.09 -16.12
N LEU A 48 1.80 4.80 -16.32
CA LEU A 48 0.72 4.36 -17.18
C LEU A 48 -0.28 3.52 -16.38
N PHE A 49 -1.50 4.03 -16.24
CA PHE A 49 -2.55 3.36 -15.50
C PHE A 49 -3.52 2.60 -16.42
N ASN A 50 -3.51 1.27 -16.33
CA ASN A 50 -4.43 0.40 -17.05
C ASN A 50 -5.41 -0.29 -16.09
N ARG A 51 -6.71 -0.03 -16.29
CA ARG A 51 -7.83 -0.53 -15.50
C ARG A 51 -8.98 -1.06 -16.34
N LYS A 52 -8.73 -1.35 -17.61
CA LYS A 52 -9.77 -1.72 -18.59
C LYS A 52 -10.51 -3.01 -18.21
N ASN A 53 -9.82 -3.92 -17.52
CA ASN A 53 -10.33 -5.25 -17.18
C ASN A 53 -10.93 -5.35 -15.77
N LEU A 54 -11.09 -4.23 -15.05
CA LEU A 54 -11.68 -4.25 -13.70
C LEU A 54 -13.19 -4.51 -13.74
N ILE A 55 -13.61 -5.56 -13.05
CA ILE A 55 -15.01 -5.94 -12.85
C ILE A 55 -15.40 -5.60 -11.40
N SER A 56 -16.52 -4.91 -11.20
CA SER A 56 -16.92 -4.37 -9.89
C SER A 56 -17.26 -5.44 -8.87
N THR A 57 -17.68 -6.62 -9.30
CA THR A 57 -18.13 -7.73 -8.44
C THR A 57 -17.01 -8.66 -7.98
N THR A 58 -15.82 -8.58 -8.62
CA THR A 58 -14.67 -9.45 -8.34
C THR A 58 -13.68 -8.82 -7.35
N ASN A 59 -12.80 -9.63 -6.80
CA ASN A 59 -11.59 -9.16 -6.11
C ASN A 59 -10.67 -8.42 -7.10
N TRP A 60 -10.07 -7.32 -6.67
CA TRP A 60 -9.14 -6.59 -7.53
C TRP A 60 -7.69 -6.91 -7.18
N LEU A 61 -6.93 -7.36 -8.18
CA LEU A 61 -5.49 -7.45 -8.10
C LEU A 61 -4.87 -6.17 -8.66
N VAL A 62 -4.32 -5.35 -7.80
CA VAL A 62 -3.68 -4.09 -8.19
C VAL A 62 -2.18 -4.30 -8.27
N ASN A 63 -1.71 -4.39 -9.51
CA ASN A 63 -0.32 -4.60 -9.85
C ASN A 63 0.35 -3.24 -10.00
N VAL A 64 1.24 -2.90 -9.09
CA VAL A 64 1.95 -1.61 -9.07
C VAL A 64 3.43 -1.85 -9.28
N ASP A 65 4.04 -1.12 -10.20
CA ASP A 65 5.49 -1.23 -10.42
C ASP A 65 6.26 -0.72 -9.20
N LYS A 66 7.19 -1.54 -8.72
CA LYS A 66 7.98 -1.27 -7.51
C LYS A 66 8.83 -0.01 -7.56
N ARG A 67 9.15 0.48 -8.77
CA ARG A 67 9.97 1.67 -9.01
C ARG A 67 9.22 2.97 -8.81
N LEU A 68 7.89 2.96 -8.95
CA LEU A 68 7.06 4.15 -8.74
C LEU A 68 7.23 4.70 -7.32
N THR A 69 7.23 6.02 -7.22
CA THR A 69 7.11 6.70 -5.93
C THR A 69 5.64 6.71 -5.45
N LEU A 70 5.43 6.95 -4.17
CA LEU A 70 4.07 7.11 -3.65
C LEU A 70 3.37 8.34 -4.24
N LYS A 71 4.13 9.40 -4.59
CA LYS A 71 3.60 10.56 -5.32
C LYS A 71 2.92 10.13 -6.63
N GLN A 72 3.49 9.16 -7.32
CA GLN A 72 2.98 8.63 -8.59
C GLN A 72 1.86 7.60 -8.37
N ALA A 73 2.00 6.68 -7.42
CA ALA A 73 1.05 5.57 -7.24
C ALA A 73 -0.24 5.96 -6.51
N ILE A 74 -0.17 6.79 -5.44
CA ILE A 74 -1.30 7.09 -4.56
C ILE A 74 -2.52 7.69 -5.28
N PRO A 75 -2.40 8.64 -6.22
CA PRO A 75 -3.58 9.18 -6.92
C PRO A 75 -4.39 8.09 -7.64
N HIS A 76 -3.73 7.10 -8.24
CA HIS A 76 -4.39 5.98 -8.92
C HIS A 76 -5.05 5.02 -7.91
N LEU A 77 -4.41 4.77 -6.78
CA LEU A 77 -4.97 3.96 -5.70
C LEU A 77 -6.20 4.62 -5.06
N GLN A 78 -6.16 5.92 -4.81
CA GLN A 78 -7.30 6.71 -4.34
C GLN A 78 -8.48 6.63 -5.33
N TYR A 79 -8.18 6.73 -6.63
CA TYR A 79 -9.20 6.57 -7.68
C TYR A 79 -9.84 5.18 -7.62
N LEU A 80 -9.05 4.10 -7.49
CA LEU A 80 -9.56 2.73 -7.39
C LEU A 80 -10.45 2.55 -6.15
N GLN A 81 -10.00 3.05 -5.00
CA GLN A 81 -10.80 3.00 -3.77
C GLN A 81 -12.11 3.78 -3.90
N SER A 82 -12.07 4.98 -4.47
CA SER A 82 -13.29 5.77 -4.73
C SER A 82 -14.23 5.03 -5.68
N LYS A 83 -13.72 4.41 -6.74
CA LYS A 83 -14.50 3.60 -7.67
C LYS A 83 -15.17 2.42 -6.96
N ARG A 84 -14.44 1.69 -6.10
CA ARG A 84 -14.98 0.57 -5.31
C ARG A 84 -16.11 1.02 -4.37
N ARG A 85 -15.92 2.12 -3.64
CA ARG A 85 -16.89 2.65 -2.69
C ARG A 85 -18.17 3.18 -3.37
N LYS A 86 -18.04 3.78 -4.56
CA LYS A 86 -19.15 4.38 -5.31
C LYS A 86 -19.93 3.40 -6.18
N ALA A 87 -19.50 2.15 -6.31
CA ALA A 87 -20.24 1.15 -7.07
C ALA A 87 -21.60 0.89 -6.41
N SER A 88 -22.70 1.31 -7.05
CA SER A 88 -24.05 1.29 -6.48
C SER A 88 -24.91 0.15 -6.99
N MET A 89 -24.71 -0.34 -8.22
CA MET A 89 -25.44 -1.46 -8.78
C MET A 89 -24.58 -2.72 -8.82
N HIS A 90 -25.10 -3.84 -8.36
CA HIS A 90 -24.44 -5.15 -8.33
C HIS A 90 -23.10 -5.16 -7.57
N LYS A 91 -22.99 -4.39 -6.48
CA LYS A 91 -21.82 -4.39 -5.63
C LYS A 91 -21.71 -5.72 -4.87
N ASN A 92 -20.56 -6.37 -4.95
CA ASN A 92 -20.22 -7.47 -4.06
C ASN A 92 -19.51 -6.89 -2.82
N GLU A 93 -20.19 -6.86 -1.67
CA GLU A 93 -19.63 -6.32 -0.41
C GLU A 93 -18.45 -7.15 0.11
N ASN A 94 -18.34 -8.41 -0.31
CA ASN A 94 -17.23 -9.30 0.07
C ASN A 94 -16.01 -9.17 -0.83
N ALA A 95 -16.12 -8.43 -1.95
CA ALA A 95 -15.00 -8.25 -2.87
C ALA A 95 -13.94 -7.34 -2.28
N LYS A 96 -12.69 -7.79 -2.33
CA LYS A 96 -11.52 -7.17 -1.72
C LYS A 96 -10.54 -6.62 -2.74
N ASN A 97 -9.64 -5.75 -2.26
CA ASN A 97 -8.55 -5.19 -3.05
C ASN A 97 -7.21 -5.68 -2.50
N TYR A 98 -6.36 -6.18 -3.40
CA TYR A 98 -5.06 -6.72 -3.05
C TYR A 98 -3.95 -6.10 -3.88
N PHE A 99 -2.84 -5.76 -3.26
CA PHE A 99 -1.58 -5.55 -3.97
C PHE A 99 -0.99 -6.90 -4.33
N THR A 100 -0.61 -7.05 -5.60
CA THR A 100 0.14 -8.23 -6.06
C THR A 100 1.63 -8.01 -5.83
N CYS A 101 2.28 -8.97 -5.20
CA CYS A 101 3.69 -8.94 -4.86
C CYS A 101 4.39 -10.22 -5.31
N ASN A 102 5.71 -10.13 -5.53
CA ASN A 102 6.57 -11.29 -5.69
C ASN A 102 6.97 -11.81 -4.29
N ASN A 103 6.44 -12.97 -3.88
CA ASN A 103 6.80 -13.61 -2.63
C ASN A 103 8.09 -14.42 -2.81
N THR A 104 9.20 -13.83 -2.41
CA THR A 104 10.54 -14.41 -2.61
C THR A 104 10.80 -15.68 -1.80
N SER A 105 9.99 -15.95 -0.75
CA SER A 105 10.13 -17.15 0.08
C SER A 105 9.65 -18.42 -0.63
N ILE A 106 8.64 -18.30 -1.49
CA ILE A 106 8.05 -19.43 -2.22
C ILE A 106 8.25 -19.32 -3.74
N LYS A 107 8.93 -18.27 -4.21
CA LYS A 107 9.14 -17.94 -5.64
C LYS A 107 7.84 -17.91 -6.43
N ASN A 108 6.80 -17.33 -5.85
CA ASN A 108 5.46 -17.23 -6.43
C ASN A 108 4.83 -15.88 -6.03
N LEU A 109 3.60 -15.65 -6.44
CA LEU A 109 2.86 -14.46 -6.02
C LEU A 109 2.47 -14.54 -4.55
N GLY A 110 2.37 -13.37 -3.94
CA GLY A 110 1.78 -13.14 -2.64
C GLY A 110 0.95 -11.86 -2.67
N PHE A 111 0.02 -11.72 -1.74
CA PHE A 111 -0.96 -10.65 -1.79
C PHE A 111 -1.04 -9.93 -0.45
N LEU A 112 -1.18 -8.60 -0.50
CA LEU A 112 -1.46 -7.75 0.68
C LEU A 112 -2.81 -7.07 0.50
N GLU A 113 -3.74 -7.34 1.40
CA GLU A 113 -5.05 -6.71 1.38
C GLU A 113 -4.95 -5.22 1.77
N PHE A 114 -5.68 -4.36 1.02
CA PHE A 114 -5.79 -2.93 1.30
C PHE A 114 -7.22 -2.37 1.15
N THR A 115 -8.22 -3.23 1.22
CA THR A 115 -9.63 -2.88 1.00
C THR A 115 -10.09 -1.72 1.88
N GLU A 116 -9.77 -1.80 3.17
CA GLU A 116 -10.22 -0.86 4.20
C GLU A 116 -9.32 0.38 4.33
N LEU A 117 -8.18 0.42 3.66
CA LEU A 117 -7.28 1.55 3.77
C LEU A 117 -7.91 2.80 3.15
N THR A 118 -7.63 3.95 3.76
CA THR A 118 -7.98 5.27 3.24
C THR A 118 -6.71 6.09 3.12
N TYR A 119 -6.42 6.59 1.92
CA TYR A 119 -5.25 7.42 1.64
C TYR A 119 -5.63 8.89 1.74
N LEU A 120 -5.04 9.59 2.70
CA LEU A 120 -5.35 10.96 3.09
C LEU A 120 -4.13 11.87 2.86
N ASN A 121 -4.38 13.16 2.68
CA ASN A 121 -3.34 14.17 2.68
C ASN A 121 -3.05 14.58 4.13
N LYS A 122 -1.79 14.54 4.55
CA LYS A 122 -1.39 14.91 5.90
C LYS A 122 -1.77 16.36 6.25
N GLU A 123 -1.52 17.28 5.32
CA GLU A 123 -1.71 18.72 5.56
C GLU A 123 -3.18 19.10 5.79
N GLU A 124 -4.11 18.36 5.20
CA GLU A 124 -5.55 18.66 5.26
C GLU A 124 -6.25 17.92 6.41
N ASP A 125 -5.81 16.70 6.72
CA ASP A 125 -6.62 15.75 7.49
C ASP A 125 -6.02 15.36 8.84
N PHE A 126 -4.68 15.44 9.01
CA PHE A 126 -4.01 14.75 10.11
C PHE A 126 -4.24 15.42 11.48
N ASP A 127 -4.15 16.72 11.58
CA ASP A 127 -4.28 17.42 12.89
C ASP A 127 -5.68 17.25 13.47
N LEU A 128 -6.71 17.34 12.65
CA LEU A 128 -8.10 17.10 13.05
C LEU A 128 -8.33 15.64 13.46
N TYR A 129 -7.68 14.72 12.74
CA TYR A 129 -7.76 13.29 13.01
C TYR A 129 -7.16 12.94 14.38
N ILE A 130 -5.95 13.42 14.68
CA ILE A 130 -5.28 13.20 15.97
C ILE A 130 -6.03 13.89 17.12
N PHE A 131 -6.58 15.09 16.90
CA PHE A 131 -7.37 15.80 17.91
C PHE A 131 -8.55 14.95 18.43
N LYS A 132 -9.21 14.21 17.57
CA LYS A 132 -10.33 13.33 17.93
C LYS A 132 -9.90 12.10 18.75
N ARG A 133 -8.61 11.73 18.77
CA ARG A 133 -8.08 10.49 19.37
C ARG A 133 -7.25 10.68 20.63
N LYS A 134 -7.17 11.88 21.20
CA LYS A 134 -6.32 12.24 22.36
C LYS A 134 -6.45 11.38 23.63
N LYS A 135 -7.41 10.46 23.71
CA LYS A 135 -7.69 9.65 24.90
C LYS A 135 -7.05 8.26 24.91
N ILE A 136 -6.35 7.85 23.85
CA ILE A 136 -5.80 6.49 23.69
C ILE A 136 -4.27 6.59 23.58
N ASN A 137 -3.55 5.60 24.10
CA ASN A 137 -2.12 5.46 23.82
C ASN A 137 -1.92 5.47 22.30
N HIS A 138 -1.25 6.49 21.79
CA HIS A 138 -1.14 6.70 20.36
C HIS A 138 0.29 6.93 19.92
N LEU A 139 0.70 6.22 18.87
CA LEU A 139 1.96 6.42 18.19
C LEU A 139 1.72 7.01 16.80
N GLU A 140 2.52 7.99 16.45
CA GLU A 140 2.68 8.49 15.10
C GLU A 140 4.01 7.96 14.55
N ILE A 141 3.96 7.27 13.42
CA ILE A 141 5.15 6.77 12.75
C ILE A 141 5.32 7.47 11.42
N ASN A 142 6.38 8.27 11.29
CA ASN A 142 6.71 9.01 10.08
C ASN A 142 7.81 8.28 9.30
N PHE A 143 7.51 7.87 8.09
CA PHE A 143 8.41 7.19 7.18
C PHE A 143 8.98 8.17 6.15
N PHE A 144 10.22 8.61 6.32
CA PHE A 144 10.93 9.50 5.38
C PHE A 144 11.77 8.73 4.37
N SER A 145 12.43 7.68 4.83
CA SER A 145 13.27 6.79 4.01
C SER A 145 13.48 5.45 4.71
N LYS A 146 14.18 4.52 4.07
CA LYS A 146 14.60 3.25 4.67
C LYS A 146 15.39 3.43 5.97
N ASN A 147 16.21 4.48 6.04
CA ASN A 147 17.13 4.75 7.15
C ASN A 147 16.62 5.81 8.14
N GLN A 148 15.52 6.48 7.83
CA GLN A 148 14.97 7.56 8.64
C GLN A 148 13.48 7.33 8.86
N ILE A 149 13.16 6.79 10.03
CA ILE A 149 11.81 6.55 10.53
C ILE A 149 11.73 7.20 11.90
N ILE A 150 10.73 8.03 12.11
CA ILE A 150 10.52 8.75 13.36
C ILE A 150 9.26 8.22 14.01
N ILE A 151 9.39 7.78 15.27
CA ILE A 151 8.28 7.35 16.10
C ILE A 151 8.05 8.38 17.19
N LYS A 152 6.85 8.91 17.26
CA LYS A 152 6.43 9.84 18.31
C LYS A 152 5.32 9.20 19.13
N GLY A 153 5.52 9.17 20.43
CA GLY A 153 4.43 8.93 21.39
C GLY A 153 3.68 10.25 21.61
N ILE A 154 2.35 10.22 21.50
CA ILE A 154 1.53 11.42 21.64
C ILE A 154 0.91 11.47 23.04
N THR A 155 0.44 10.33 23.55
CA THR A 155 -0.21 10.21 24.85
C THR A 155 0.11 8.86 25.49
N PRO A 156 0.11 8.73 26.82
CA PRO A 156 0.05 9.79 27.84
C PRO A 156 1.39 10.49 28.08
N SER A 157 2.51 9.88 27.64
CA SER A 157 3.87 10.41 27.82
C SER A 157 4.51 10.67 26.47
N PRO A 158 4.64 11.92 26.03
CA PRO A 158 5.30 12.25 24.77
C PRO A 158 6.75 11.77 24.76
N PHE A 159 7.15 11.11 23.66
CA PHE A 159 8.54 10.73 23.38
C PHE A 159 8.83 10.81 21.88
N TYR A 160 10.10 10.78 21.56
CA TYR A 160 10.57 10.88 20.18
C TYR A 160 11.75 9.92 19.97
N GLU A 161 11.62 9.03 19.01
CA GLU A 161 12.67 8.05 18.69
C GLU A 161 12.93 7.99 17.20
N ASN A 162 14.20 7.92 16.81
CA ASN A 162 14.64 7.66 15.45
C ASN A 162 15.01 6.20 15.28
N THR A 163 14.62 5.61 14.16
CA THR A 163 14.94 4.23 13.81
C THR A 163 15.08 4.06 12.28
N ASN A 164 15.36 2.85 11.87
CA ASN A 164 15.40 2.43 10.47
C ASN A 164 14.52 1.18 10.26
N ILE A 165 14.34 0.78 9.00
CA ILE A 165 13.45 -0.32 8.63
C ILE A 165 13.85 -1.67 9.24
N ASN A 166 15.15 -1.89 9.51
CA ASN A 166 15.62 -3.16 10.05
C ASN A 166 15.30 -3.29 11.55
N ASN A 167 15.32 -2.18 12.29
CA ASN A 167 15.10 -2.14 13.73
C ASN A 167 13.65 -1.85 14.12
N LEU A 168 12.80 -1.49 13.15
CA LEU A 168 11.43 -1.04 13.37
C LEU A 168 10.60 -2.08 14.17
N GLU A 169 10.60 -3.34 13.75
CA GLU A 169 9.82 -4.42 14.38
C GLU A 169 10.23 -4.62 15.83
N ASN A 170 11.54 -4.71 16.12
CA ASN A 170 12.06 -4.87 17.47
C ASN A 170 11.68 -3.71 18.39
N LEU A 171 11.78 -2.48 17.86
CA LEU A 171 11.45 -1.28 18.60
C LEU A 171 9.95 -1.23 18.93
N LEU A 172 9.08 -1.46 17.95
CA LEU A 172 7.62 -1.47 18.15
C LEU A 172 7.18 -2.60 19.09
N SER A 173 7.72 -3.80 18.95
CA SER A 173 7.43 -4.93 19.85
C SER A 173 7.81 -4.64 21.30
N SER A 174 8.84 -3.84 21.55
CA SER A 174 9.22 -3.44 22.91
C SER A 174 8.19 -2.52 23.59
N LYS A 175 7.41 -1.78 22.80
CA LYS A 175 6.43 -0.79 23.28
C LYS A 175 5.05 -1.37 23.56
N THR A 176 4.71 -2.50 22.95
CA THR A 176 3.36 -3.10 23.02
C THR A 176 3.07 -3.90 24.30
N ARG A 177 4.04 -4.02 25.20
CA ARG A 177 3.98 -5.02 26.32
C ARG A 177 2.95 -4.75 27.42
N ARG A 178 2.35 -3.58 27.55
CA ARG A 178 1.54 -3.23 28.74
C ARG A 178 0.14 -2.68 28.48
N ASN A 179 -0.11 -1.97 27.39
CA ASN A 179 -1.41 -1.37 27.09
C ASN A 179 -1.66 -1.39 25.58
N PRO A 180 -2.91 -1.49 25.13
CA PRO A 180 -3.23 -1.33 23.70
C PRO A 180 -2.73 0.01 23.15
N ILE A 181 -2.12 -0.04 21.98
CA ILE A 181 -1.54 1.11 21.28
C ILE A 181 -2.20 1.24 19.92
N SER A 182 -2.67 2.43 19.60
CA SER A 182 -3.10 2.80 18.26
C SER A 182 -1.96 3.45 17.50
N VAL A 183 -1.79 3.14 16.23
CA VAL A 183 -0.67 3.60 15.40
C VAL A 183 -1.19 4.29 14.16
N SER A 184 -0.81 5.55 13.94
CA SER A 184 -1.00 6.24 12.66
C SER A 184 0.29 6.26 11.86
N CYS A 185 0.19 5.90 10.58
CA CYS A 185 1.30 5.86 9.65
C CYS A 185 1.28 7.07 8.71
N LEU A 186 2.41 7.78 8.64
CA LEU A 186 2.61 8.92 7.77
C LEU A 186 3.77 8.63 6.82
N PHE A 187 3.53 8.74 5.52
CA PHE A 187 4.47 8.36 4.48
C PHE A 187 4.91 9.56 3.65
N SER A 188 6.22 9.73 3.49
CA SER A 188 6.74 10.64 2.47
C SER A 188 6.34 10.17 1.08
N ARG A 189 5.83 11.09 0.25
CA ARG A 189 5.48 10.80 -1.15
C ARG A 189 6.67 10.41 -2.02
N ASN A 190 7.89 10.65 -1.54
CA ASN A 190 9.11 10.28 -2.25
C ASN A 190 9.54 8.82 -2.00
N LEU A 191 8.88 8.08 -1.11
CA LEU A 191 9.15 6.67 -0.92
C LEU A 191 8.80 5.88 -2.18
N THR A 192 9.61 4.87 -2.51
CA THR A 192 9.26 3.93 -3.58
C THR A 192 8.12 3.02 -3.13
N PHE A 193 7.33 2.54 -4.08
CA PHE A 193 6.28 1.59 -3.81
C PHE A 193 6.83 0.29 -3.20
N GLN A 194 8.06 -0.14 -3.61
CA GLN A 194 8.76 -1.25 -2.95
C GLN A 194 8.91 -1.03 -1.44
N LEU A 195 9.39 0.16 -1.03
CA LEU A 195 9.61 0.42 0.40
C LEU A 195 8.29 0.49 1.17
N TYR A 196 7.25 1.08 0.58
CA TYR A 196 5.91 1.10 1.15
C TYR A 196 5.39 -0.32 1.43
N ILE A 197 5.45 -1.22 0.45
CA ILE A 197 5.05 -2.63 0.60
C ILE A 197 5.89 -3.33 1.67
N THR A 198 7.20 -3.07 1.73
CA THR A 198 8.07 -3.62 2.76
C THR A 198 7.63 -3.18 4.16
N ILE A 199 7.31 -1.90 4.34
CA ILE A 199 6.80 -1.35 5.61
C ILE A 199 5.46 -2.01 5.96
N LYS A 200 4.52 -2.05 5.02
CA LYS A 200 3.20 -2.67 5.23
C LYS A 200 3.30 -4.13 5.66
N SER A 201 4.14 -4.92 4.98
CA SER A 201 4.37 -6.32 5.32
C SER A 201 5.00 -6.52 6.71
N LYS A 202 5.82 -5.57 7.18
CA LYS A 202 6.37 -5.61 8.54
C LYS A 202 5.35 -5.22 9.60
N LEU A 203 4.57 -4.19 9.34
CA LEU A 203 3.56 -3.71 10.26
C LEU A 203 2.40 -4.71 10.41
N SER A 204 1.95 -5.36 9.33
CA SER A 204 0.87 -6.36 9.41
C SER A 204 1.20 -7.52 10.35
N LYS A 205 2.48 -7.92 10.47
CA LYS A 205 2.92 -8.97 11.42
C LYS A 205 2.85 -8.55 12.89
N LEU A 206 2.81 -7.24 13.17
CA LEU A 206 2.69 -6.68 14.50
C LEU A 206 1.23 -6.43 14.90
N GLU A 207 0.32 -6.42 13.93
CA GLU A 207 -1.10 -6.14 14.17
C GLU A 207 -1.71 -7.20 15.09
N SER A 208 -2.32 -6.76 16.19
CA SER A 208 -2.91 -7.59 17.22
C SER A 208 -3.93 -6.77 18.02
N GLU A 209 -4.64 -7.38 18.95
CA GLU A 209 -5.55 -6.67 19.87
C GLU A 209 -4.86 -5.55 20.66
N ASN A 210 -3.56 -5.69 20.90
CA ASN A 210 -2.76 -4.70 21.64
C ASN A 210 -1.97 -3.74 20.73
N PHE A 211 -1.96 -3.97 19.42
CA PHE A 211 -1.27 -3.12 18.45
C PHE A 211 -2.16 -2.90 17.24
N ILE A 212 -2.91 -1.80 17.26
CA ILE A 212 -3.94 -1.49 16.27
C ILE A 212 -3.37 -0.49 15.28
N ILE A 213 -3.21 -0.92 14.03
CA ILE A 213 -2.79 -0.05 12.94
C ILE A 213 -4.01 0.65 12.36
N ASP A 214 -3.90 1.96 12.22
CA ASP A 214 -4.95 2.77 11.65
C ASP A 214 -5.19 2.42 10.18
N LYS A 215 -6.46 2.41 9.79
CA LYS A 215 -6.83 2.23 8.37
C LYS A 215 -6.66 3.52 7.55
N ASN A 216 -6.47 4.66 8.21
CA ASN A 216 -6.11 5.92 7.57
C ASN A 216 -4.59 6.03 7.46
N GLU A 217 -4.09 6.22 6.27
CA GLU A 217 -2.68 6.45 5.96
C GLU A 217 -2.51 7.86 5.40
N PHE A 218 -1.54 8.58 5.93
CA PHE A 218 -1.32 9.99 5.60
C PHE A 218 -0.07 10.17 4.75
N PHE A 219 -0.17 11.00 3.70
CA PHE A 219 0.89 11.24 2.73
C PHE A 219 1.25 12.74 2.68
N TYR A 220 2.55 13.06 2.68
CA TYR A 220 3.09 14.43 2.66
C TYR A 220 4.27 14.57 1.69
#